data_56e1a86b592198519224f5dcf7c83020
#
_entry.id   56e1a86b592198519224f5dcf7c83020
#
_cell.length_a   1.000
_cell.length_b   1.000
_cell.length_c   1.000
_cell.angle_alpha   90.00
_cell.angle_beta   90.00
_cell.angle_gamma   90.00
#
_symmetry.space_group_name_H-M   'P 1'
#
loop_
_entity.id
_entity.type
_entity.pdbx_description
1 polymer ?
#
loop_
_entity_poly.entity_id
_entity_poly.type
_entity_poly.pdbx_seq_one_letter_code
_entity_poly.pdbx_strand_id
1 'polypeptide(L)'
;MADVQALRERLEAAGVRYVFGAYTDLNGVPKSKCVPLAHLGSMARGSELYTVGALEGMGKLGPNEDECVSIPDLDTLTVLPWDPKYALAAADLWFHGQPYDHDPRRVLRRQVEEAAAMGFRLDMGVEPEVYVLRQVDGEWRPFVASDLDNVPTRGYDLEATILAEPFLDPMVGYMNELGWDVFSFDHEGGDGQYEFDFGYTDALAMADRMVVFRLMAKHVARSLGCIATFMPKPWSQAFGSGAHYNLSLADAASGRNLFEVEGAGPGTDEADRRPDRGFTELAYQFTAGVLEHAGAIAAVVCPTVNSYKRMLPRGLMNEISWAPVYRAYGHNNRTLMCRLPMNRRCLELRIADSACNFYLGAAITLAAGLDGVRRRLKAGDPVNVDTYAVGEASLEAAGVRRVPATLGEAVAEFEADPLAREVFGEELHATYVRVRRAEWQEYNTVVGEWERERYLHLW
;
A
#
# COMPACT_ATOMS: atom_id res chain seq x y z
N MET A 1 25.12 17.08 1.49
CA MET A 1 24.41 17.54 0.28
C MET A 1 25.11 16.90 -0.90
N ALA A 2 24.38 16.12 -1.73
CA ALA A 2 24.92 15.59 -2.96
C ALA A 2 25.50 16.74 -3.80
N ASP A 3 26.65 16.50 -4.47
CA ASP A 3 27.17 17.45 -5.43
C ASP A 3 26.22 17.49 -6.64
N VAL A 4 25.33 18.50 -6.66
CA VAL A 4 24.30 18.68 -7.68
C VAL A 4 24.91 18.79 -9.06
N GLN A 5 26.12 19.32 -9.19
CA GLN A 5 26.82 19.42 -10.47
C GLN A 5 27.26 18.04 -10.98
N ALA A 6 27.91 17.25 -10.11
CA ALA A 6 28.31 15.88 -10.46
C ALA A 6 27.09 15.00 -10.77
N LEU A 7 26.00 15.17 -10.02
CA LEU A 7 24.74 14.48 -10.28
C LEU A 7 24.17 14.87 -11.65
N ARG A 8 24.15 16.15 -11.99
CA ARG A 8 23.68 16.62 -13.31
C ARG A 8 24.51 16.02 -14.45
N GLU A 9 25.83 16.01 -14.34
CA GLU A 9 26.72 15.46 -15.36
C GLU A 9 26.48 13.94 -15.56
N ARG A 10 26.29 13.21 -14.48
CA ARG A 10 25.92 11.78 -14.54
C ARG A 10 24.58 11.55 -15.24
N LEU A 11 23.57 12.34 -14.93
CA LEU A 11 22.25 12.25 -15.56
C LEU A 11 22.30 12.62 -17.05
N GLU A 12 23.07 13.64 -17.41
CA GLU A 12 23.26 14.06 -18.79
C GLU A 12 23.95 12.95 -19.61
N ALA A 13 24.96 12.30 -19.04
CA ALA A 13 25.63 11.15 -19.64
C ALA A 13 24.69 9.93 -19.80
N ALA A 14 23.69 9.78 -18.92
CA ALA A 14 22.64 8.76 -19.01
C ALA A 14 21.52 9.15 -20.00
N GLY A 15 21.57 10.30 -20.65
CA GLY A 15 20.57 10.76 -21.62
C GLY A 15 19.35 11.45 -21.03
N VAL A 16 19.35 11.74 -19.72
CA VAL A 16 18.26 12.45 -19.05
C VAL A 16 18.17 13.89 -19.58
N ARG A 17 16.96 14.30 -19.88
CA ARG A 17 16.63 15.66 -20.35
C ARG A 17 15.79 16.42 -19.36
N TYR A 18 14.97 15.73 -18.60
CA TYR A 18 13.96 16.28 -17.71
C TYR A 18 13.95 15.56 -16.36
N VAL A 19 13.69 16.31 -15.31
CA VAL A 19 13.62 15.78 -13.95
C VAL A 19 12.29 16.16 -13.32
N PHE A 20 11.70 15.21 -12.58
CA PHE A 20 10.52 15.42 -11.75
C PHE A 20 10.93 15.37 -10.27
N GLY A 21 10.48 16.32 -9.46
CA GLY A 21 10.44 16.23 -8.01
C GLY A 21 9.00 15.99 -7.58
N ALA A 22 8.64 14.73 -7.32
CA ALA A 22 7.25 14.35 -7.13
C ALA A 22 6.91 14.20 -5.64
N TYR A 23 5.87 14.91 -5.21
CA TYR A 23 5.14 14.63 -3.97
C TYR A 23 3.84 13.89 -4.28
N THR A 24 3.18 13.33 -3.29
CA THR A 24 1.86 12.68 -3.49
C THR A 24 0.74 13.48 -2.84
N ASP A 25 -0.45 13.43 -3.45
CA ASP A 25 -1.66 13.91 -2.80
C ASP A 25 -2.18 12.91 -1.74
N LEU A 26 -3.29 13.22 -1.10
CA LEU A 26 -3.92 12.38 -0.07
C LEU A 26 -4.19 10.95 -0.55
N ASN A 27 -4.48 10.77 -1.83
CA ASN A 27 -4.78 9.48 -2.45
C ASN A 27 -3.52 8.73 -2.94
N GLY A 28 -2.30 9.26 -2.66
CA GLY A 28 -1.05 8.66 -3.11
C GLY A 28 -0.79 8.84 -4.61
N VAL A 29 -1.47 9.79 -5.26
CA VAL A 29 -1.23 10.10 -6.67
C VAL A 29 -0.09 11.11 -6.79
N PRO A 30 1.00 10.80 -7.53
CA PRO A 30 2.13 11.70 -7.65
C PRO A 30 1.78 12.97 -8.43
N LYS A 31 2.28 14.09 -7.93
CA LYS A 31 2.18 15.42 -8.52
C LYS A 31 3.57 16.00 -8.70
N SER A 32 3.84 16.61 -9.83
CA SER A 32 5.15 17.23 -10.11
C SER A 32 5.04 18.25 -11.24
N LYS A 33 6.00 19.18 -11.27
CA LYS A 33 6.37 19.94 -12.46
C LYS A 33 7.54 19.25 -13.15
N CYS A 34 7.60 19.38 -14.48
CA CYS A 34 8.71 18.85 -15.27
C CYS A 34 9.77 19.93 -15.44
N VAL A 35 10.98 19.68 -14.96
CA VAL A 35 12.10 20.63 -14.97
C VAL A 35 13.17 20.18 -15.96
N PRO A 36 13.60 21.02 -16.92
CA PRO A 36 14.76 20.71 -17.74
C PRO A 36 16.01 20.46 -16.89
N LEU A 37 16.82 19.44 -17.24
CA LEU A 37 17.98 19.03 -16.44
C LEU A 37 18.96 20.17 -16.13
N ALA A 38 19.07 21.17 -17.02
CA ALA A 38 19.89 22.36 -16.79
C ALA A 38 19.50 23.16 -15.54
N HIS A 39 18.24 23.03 -15.08
CA HIS A 39 17.69 23.71 -13.91
C HIS A 39 17.63 22.82 -12.66
N LEU A 40 18.19 21.62 -12.67
CA LEU A 40 18.23 20.70 -11.52
C LEU A 40 18.71 21.41 -10.23
N GLY A 41 19.73 22.27 -10.32
CA GLY A 41 20.24 23.00 -9.17
C GLY A 41 19.24 24.00 -8.57
N SER A 42 18.37 24.59 -9.36
CA SER A 42 17.30 25.46 -8.89
C SER A 42 16.18 24.64 -8.24
N MET A 43 15.77 23.55 -8.87
CA MET A 43 14.79 22.62 -8.34
C MET A 43 15.21 22.05 -6.97
N ALA A 44 16.49 21.67 -6.83
CA ALA A 44 17.06 21.16 -5.58
C ALA A 44 17.00 22.17 -4.42
N ARG A 45 16.90 23.46 -4.74
CA ARG A 45 16.74 24.55 -3.76
C ARG A 45 15.28 25.02 -3.58
N GLY A 46 14.32 24.30 -4.17
CA GLY A 46 12.90 24.62 -4.02
C GLY A 46 12.41 25.71 -4.95
N SER A 47 12.80 25.69 -6.24
CA SER A 47 12.23 26.63 -7.24
C SER A 47 10.80 26.30 -7.65
N GLU A 48 10.33 25.08 -7.34
CA GLU A 48 9.03 24.60 -7.79
C GLU A 48 7.95 24.86 -6.72
N LEU A 49 7.01 25.72 -7.07
CA LEU A 49 5.93 26.18 -6.21
C LEU A 49 4.59 25.56 -6.62
N TYR A 50 3.74 25.24 -5.63
CA TYR A 50 2.48 24.54 -5.85
C TYR A 50 1.35 25.14 -5.01
N THR A 51 0.24 25.49 -5.67
CA THR A 51 -1.03 25.85 -5.02
C THR A 51 -1.72 24.58 -4.55
N VAL A 52 -1.23 23.96 -3.49
CA VAL A 52 -1.68 22.63 -3.03
C VAL A 52 -3.13 22.62 -2.57
N GLY A 53 -3.67 23.73 -2.12
CA GLY A 53 -5.08 23.84 -1.73
C GLY A 53 -6.08 23.61 -2.87
N ALA A 54 -5.63 23.62 -4.14
CA ALA A 54 -6.42 23.22 -5.29
C ALA A 54 -6.56 21.69 -5.43
N LEU A 55 -5.79 20.91 -4.65
CA LEU A 55 -5.82 19.45 -4.65
C LEU A 55 -6.63 18.94 -3.45
N GLU A 56 -7.50 17.99 -3.71
CA GLU A 56 -8.32 17.40 -2.65
C GLU A 56 -7.45 16.78 -1.54
N GLY A 57 -7.77 17.13 -0.30
CA GLY A 57 -7.07 16.59 0.87
C GLY A 57 -5.70 17.20 1.17
N MET A 58 -5.23 18.16 0.36
CA MET A 58 -3.93 18.81 0.52
C MET A 58 -3.99 20.14 1.31
N GLY A 59 -4.98 20.30 2.19
CA GLY A 59 -5.12 21.46 3.07
C GLY A 59 -6.13 22.49 2.57
N LYS A 60 -6.09 23.68 3.19
CA LYS A 60 -7.07 24.75 2.98
C LYS A 60 -6.46 26.02 2.39
N LEU A 61 -5.21 25.96 1.89
CA LEU A 61 -4.55 27.12 1.32
C LEU A 61 -5.34 27.65 0.12
N GLY A 62 -5.82 28.87 0.22
CA GLY A 62 -6.61 29.52 -0.83
C GLY A 62 -5.75 30.08 -1.97
N PRO A 63 -6.38 30.54 -3.06
CA PRO A 63 -5.63 31.10 -4.21
C PRO A 63 -4.96 32.45 -3.92
N ASN A 64 -5.22 33.03 -2.76
CA ASN A 64 -4.65 34.28 -2.27
C ASN A 64 -3.56 34.09 -1.22
N GLU A 65 -3.23 32.86 -0.90
CA GLU A 65 -2.19 32.50 0.07
C GLU A 65 -0.90 32.09 -0.66
N ASP A 66 0.21 32.05 0.08
CA ASP A 66 1.49 31.60 -0.46
C ASP A 66 1.42 30.14 -0.92
N GLU A 67 2.28 29.77 -1.84
CA GLU A 67 2.40 28.43 -2.37
C GLU A 67 3.33 27.56 -1.54
N CYS A 68 3.09 26.26 -1.55
CA CYS A 68 4.04 25.29 -1.03
C CYS A 68 5.24 25.15 -1.97
N VAL A 69 6.41 24.98 -1.38
CA VAL A 69 7.66 24.67 -2.07
C VAL A 69 7.83 23.15 -2.09
N SER A 70 8.13 22.55 -3.26
CA SER A 70 8.56 21.16 -3.35
C SER A 70 10.08 21.07 -3.36
N ILE A 71 10.66 20.32 -2.43
CA ILE A 71 12.09 20.07 -2.34
C ILE A 71 12.35 18.58 -2.58
N PRO A 72 13.00 18.21 -3.71
CA PRO A 72 13.29 16.84 -4.02
C PRO A 72 14.37 16.26 -3.10
N ASP A 73 14.18 15.03 -2.69
CA ASP A 73 15.16 14.20 -2.03
C ASP A 73 16.05 13.56 -3.13
N LEU A 74 17.20 14.18 -3.40
CA LEU A 74 18.08 13.78 -4.51
C LEU A 74 18.69 12.38 -4.33
N ASP A 75 18.69 11.84 -3.11
CA ASP A 75 19.19 10.48 -2.86
C ASP A 75 18.20 9.42 -3.40
N THR A 76 16.93 9.80 -3.64
CA THR A 76 15.90 8.94 -4.25
C THR A 76 15.85 9.04 -5.77
N LEU A 77 16.70 9.87 -6.38
CA LEU A 77 16.62 10.18 -7.80
C LEU A 77 16.91 8.95 -8.66
N THR A 78 15.93 8.61 -9.48
CA THR A 78 15.87 7.41 -10.31
C THR A 78 15.64 7.79 -11.77
N VAL A 79 16.46 7.27 -12.69
CA VAL A 79 16.17 7.33 -14.13
C VAL A 79 15.06 6.33 -14.45
N LEU A 80 14.03 6.76 -15.20
CA LEU A 80 12.92 5.88 -15.52
C LEU A 80 13.31 4.86 -16.61
N PRO A 81 13.40 3.55 -16.32
CA PRO A 81 13.92 2.57 -17.28
C PRO A 81 13.12 2.50 -18.59
N TRP A 82 11.81 2.76 -18.52
CA TRP A 82 10.91 2.75 -19.69
C TRP A 82 10.95 4.03 -20.53
N ASP A 83 11.54 5.11 -20.02
CA ASP A 83 11.79 6.35 -20.77
C ASP A 83 12.97 7.13 -20.17
N PRO A 84 14.22 6.74 -20.50
CA PRO A 84 15.42 7.26 -19.86
C PRO A 84 15.68 8.77 -20.03
N LYS A 85 14.89 9.45 -20.87
CA LYS A 85 14.98 10.92 -20.94
C LYS A 85 14.41 11.60 -19.70
N TYR A 86 13.74 10.87 -18.81
CA TYR A 86 13.17 11.36 -17.55
C TYR A 86 13.86 10.73 -16.35
N ALA A 87 14.04 11.55 -15.31
CA ALA A 87 14.41 11.09 -13.98
C ALA A 87 13.37 11.61 -12.97
N LEU A 88 13.13 10.84 -11.91
CA LEU A 88 12.17 11.12 -10.85
C LEU A 88 12.88 11.08 -9.50
N ALA A 89 12.66 12.10 -8.66
CA ALA A 89 12.98 12.07 -7.24
C ALA A 89 11.70 12.21 -6.43
N ALA A 90 11.60 11.51 -5.29
CA ALA A 90 10.58 11.82 -4.30
C ALA A 90 10.84 13.21 -3.72
N ALA A 91 9.78 13.95 -3.39
CA ALA A 91 9.92 15.30 -2.86
C ALA A 91 9.04 15.49 -1.62
N ASP A 92 9.52 16.32 -0.71
CA ASP A 92 8.79 16.77 0.46
C ASP A 92 8.24 18.19 0.21
N LEU A 93 7.04 18.47 0.70
CA LEU A 93 6.44 19.81 0.64
C LEU A 93 6.83 20.65 1.86
N TRP A 94 7.06 21.94 1.59
CA TRP A 94 7.42 22.94 2.59
C TRP A 94 6.53 24.16 2.44
N PHE A 95 6.13 24.75 3.57
CA PHE A 95 5.37 25.98 3.61
C PHE A 95 6.01 26.95 4.62
N HIS A 96 6.31 28.19 4.21
CA HIS A 96 7.01 29.18 5.03
C HIS A 96 8.30 28.65 5.71
N GLY A 97 9.07 27.83 5.00
CA GLY A 97 10.32 27.25 5.51
C GLY A 97 10.14 26.14 6.55
N GLN A 98 8.92 25.68 6.78
CA GLN A 98 8.61 24.53 7.63
C GLN A 98 8.07 23.37 6.78
N PRO A 99 8.26 22.11 7.19
CA PRO A 99 7.61 20.97 6.55
C PRO A 99 6.09 21.17 6.52
N TYR A 100 5.46 20.81 5.39
CA TYR A 100 4.01 20.96 5.24
C TYR A 100 3.28 19.78 5.87
N ASP A 101 2.34 20.06 6.78
CA ASP A 101 1.68 19.02 7.60
C ASP A 101 0.76 18.08 6.82
N HIS A 102 0.30 18.48 5.61
CA HIS A 102 -0.53 17.64 4.74
C HIS A 102 0.29 16.82 3.74
N ASP A 103 1.61 16.81 3.85
CA ASP A 103 2.46 15.97 3.00
C ASP A 103 2.51 14.52 3.51
N PRO A 104 1.96 13.52 2.77
CA PRO A 104 1.96 12.13 3.19
C PRO A 104 3.35 11.56 3.44
N ARG A 105 4.34 11.94 2.61
CA ARG A 105 5.72 11.47 2.78
C ARG A 105 6.32 11.98 4.09
N ARG A 106 6.01 13.22 4.47
CA ARG A 106 6.45 13.81 5.74
C ARG A 106 5.78 13.13 6.94
N VAL A 107 4.52 12.73 6.82
CA VAL A 107 3.83 11.95 7.88
C VAL A 107 4.60 10.65 8.17
N LEU A 108 4.97 9.89 7.13
CA LEU A 108 5.78 8.68 7.32
C LEU A 108 7.16 8.98 7.89
N ARG A 109 7.85 10.01 7.37
CA ARG A 109 9.20 10.40 7.83
C ARG A 109 9.21 10.66 9.34
N ARG A 110 8.20 11.35 9.90
CA ARG A 110 8.08 11.58 11.35
C ARG A 110 8.02 10.25 12.12
N GLN A 111 7.26 9.28 11.65
CA GLN A 111 7.15 7.99 12.32
C GLN A 111 8.43 7.16 12.21
N VAL A 112 9.15 7.27 11.10
CA VAL A 112 10.49 6.65 10.92
C VAL A 112 11.51 7.31 11.87
N GLU A 113 11.47 8.64 12.03
CA GLU A 113 12.30 9.38 12.98
C GLU A 113 12.00 8.96 14.44
N GLU A 114 10.73 8.75 14.80
CA GLU A 114 10.35 8.22 16.12
C GLU A 114 10.83 6.78 16.36
N ALA A 115 10.68 5.90 15.35
CA ALA A 115 11.22 4.55 15.43
C ALA A 115 12.74 4.56 15.63
N ALA A 116 13.46 5.41 14.90
CA ALA A 116 14.90 5.56 15.00
C ALA A 116 15.33 6.06 16.39
N ALA A 117 14.58 6.99 17.00
CA ALA A 117 14.82 7.45 18.38
C ALA A 117 14.64 6.31 19.41
N MET A 118 13.86 5.28 19.11
CA MET A 118 13.74 4.06 19.91
C MET A 118 14.79 3.00 19.56
N GLY A 119 15.69 3.25 18.61
CA GLY A 119 16.69 2.31 18.14
C GLY A 119 16.18 1.33 17.06
N PHE A 120 15.04 1.60 16.45
CA PHE A 120 14.41 0.75 15.44
C PHE A 120 14.44 1.36 14.04
N ARG A 121 14.48 0.48 13.02
CA ARG A 121 14.14 0.78 11.64
C ARG A 121 12.97 -0.11 11.23
N LEU A 122 11.97 0.42 10.55
CA LEU A 122 10.94 -0.41 9.94
C LEU A 122 11.42 -0.89 8.58
N ASP A 123 11.61 -2.20 8.44
CA ASP A 123 11.77 -2.87 7.17
C ASP A 123 10.38 -3.27 6.64
N MET A 124 10.14 -2.97 5.37
CA MET A 124 8.85 -3.17 4.73
C MET A 124 9.03 -3.80 3.34
N GLY A 125 8.31 -4.89 3.10
CA GLY A 125 8.04 -5.44 1.78
C GLY A 125 6.58 -5.20 1.42
N VAL A 126 6.28 -5.08 0.13
CA VAL A 126 4.91 -5.00 -0.37
C VAL A 126 4.73 -6.04 -1.47
N GLU A 127 3.61 -6.76 -1.42
CA GLU A 127 3.15 -7.70 -2.45
C GLU A 127 1.99 -7.02 -3.20
N PRO A 128 2.27 -6.20 -4.24
CA PRO A 128 1.22 -5.46 -4.95
C PRO A 128 0.54 -6.31 -6.01
N GLU A 129 -0.77 -6.39 -5.92
CA GLU A 129 -1.61 -6.99 -6.94
C GLU A 129 -2.17 -5.92 -7.89
N VAL A 130 -2.23 -6.22 -9.18
CA VAL A 130 -2.69 -5.32 -10.23
C VAL A 130 -3.50 -6.06 -11.29
N TYR A 131 -4.62 -5.47 -11.72
CA TYR A 131 -5.35 -5.94 -12.89
C TYR A 131 -4.88 -5.21 -14.15
N VAL A 132 -4.65 -5.98 -15.22
CA VAL A 132 -4.39 -5.43 -16.56
C VAL A 132 -5.61 -5.70 -17.42
N LEU A 133 -6.18 -4.62 -17.98
CA LEU A 133 -7.45 -4.65 -18.67
C LEU A 133 -7.33 -4.05 -20.08
N ARG A 134 -8.06 -4.61 -21.02
CA ARG A 134 -8.25 -4.05 -22.37
C ARG A 134 -9.73 -3.72 -22.61
N GLN A 135 -9.99 -2.80 -23.52
CA GLN A 135 -11.36 -2.50 -23.95
C GLN A 135 -11.69 -3.32 -25.19
N VAL A 136 -12.79 -4.08 -25.12
CA VAL A 136 -13.33 -4.87 -26.23
C VAL A 136 -14.80 -4.52 -26.38
N ASP A 137 -15.19 -4.03 -27.54
CA ASP A 137 -16.58 -3.62 -27.86
C ASP A 137 -17.19 -2.63 -26.85
N GLY A 138 -16.35 -1.75 -26.28
CA GLY A 138 -16.74 -0.74 -25.27
C GLY A 138 -16.72 -1.25 -23.82
N GLU A 139 -16.49 -2.54 -23.59
CA GLU A 139 -16.42 -3.14 -22.25
C GLU A 139 -14.98 -3.38 -21.83
N TRP A 140 -14.70 -3.21 -20.53
CA TRP A 140 -13.42 -3.58 -19.95
C TRP A 140 -13.36 -5.08 -19.68
N ARG A 141 -12.36 -5.75 -20.25
CA ARG A 141 -12.08 -7.18 -20.07
C ARG A 141 -10.64 -7.41 -19.61
N PRO A 142 -10.39 -8.52 -18.92
CA PRO A 142 -9.02 -8.92 -18.57
C PRO A 142 -8.08 -8.95 -19.78
N PHE A 143 -6.82 -8.59 -19.56
CA PHE A 143 -5.75 -8.80 -20.50
C PHE A 143 -5.36 -10.29 -20.46
N VAL A 144 -6.05 -11.09 -21.25
CA VAL A 144 -5.65 -12.46 -21.53
C VAL A 144 -5.48 -12.56 -23.03
N ALA A 145 -4.34 -13.04 -23.45
CA ALA A 145 -3.97 -13.02 -24.88
C ALA A 145 -4.61 -14.15 -25.69
N SER A 146 -5.44 -15.02 -25.11
CA SER A 146 -5.91 -16.22 -25.82
C SER A 146 -7.43 -16.30 -26.00
N ASP A 147 -7.83 -16.92 -27.11
CA ASP A 147 -9.19 -17.37 -27.37
C ASP A 147 -9.63 -18.51 -26.42
N LEU A 148 -8.79 -18.89 -25.46
CA LEU A 148 -9.04 -19.85 -24.39
C LEU A 148 -9.81 -19.24 -23.21
N ASP A 149 -10.26 -18.01 -23.32
CA ASP A 149 -11.01 -17.23 -22.31
C ASP A 149 -12.28 -17.93 -21.75
N ASN A 150 -12.59 -19.12 -22.22
CA ASN A 150 -13.71 -19.93 -21.72
C ASN A 150 -13.32 -20.91 -20.61
N VAL A 151 -12.03 -21.02 -20.27
CA VAL A 151 -11.57 -21.81 -19.13
C VAL A 151 -11.35 -20.87 -17.96
N PRO A 152 -12.06 -21.05 -16.82
CA PRO A 152 -11.80 -20.24 -15.64
C PRO A 152 -10.33 -20.31 -15.28
N THR A 153 -9.62 -19.18 -15.38
CA THR A 153 -8.25 -19.08 -14.90
C THR A 153 -8.25 -19.27 -13.39
N ARG A 154 -7.27 -20.01 -12.91
CA ARG A 154 -7.05 -20.21 -11.47
C ARG A 154 -5.74 -19.57 -11.10
N GLY A 155 -5.62 -19.12 -9.88
CA GLY A 155 -4.35 -18.61 -9.36
C GLY A 155 -3.20 -19.61 -9.64
N TYR A 156 -2.02 -19.07 -9.95
CA TYR A 156 -0.81 -19.82 -10.31
C TYR A 156 -0.88 -20.59 -11.63
N ASP A 157 -1.82 -20.22 -12.52
CA ASP A 157 -1.93 -20.88 -13.83
C ASP A 157 -0.71 -20.57 -14.70
N LEU A 158 0.02 -21.63 -15.09
CA LEU A 158 1.26 -21.52 -15.84
C LEU A 158 1.06 -20.95 -17.24
N GLU A 159 0.01 -21.40 -17.94
CA GLU A 159 -0.28 -20.95 -19.31
C GLU A 159 -0.69 -19.47 -19.30
N ALA A 160 -1.59 -19.09 -18.39
CA ALA A 160 -2.00 -17.69 -18.23
C ALA A 160 -0.83 -16.78 -17.89
N THR A 161 0.10 -17.23 -17.04
CA THR A 161 1.34 -16.49 -16.73
C THR A 161 2.22 -16.32 -17.97
N ILE A 162 2.42 -17.37 -18.76
CA ILE A 162 3.21 -17.31 -20.02
C ILE A 162 2.53 -16.37 -21.02
N LEU A 163 1.22 -16.43 -21.17
CA LEU A 163 0.48 -15.57 -22.09
C LEU A 163 0.53 -14.08 -21.68
N ALA A 164 0.75 -13.80 -20.41
CA ALA A 164 0.92 -12.44 -19.88
C ALA A 164 2.35 -11.91 -20.01
N GLU A 165 3.30 -12.67 -20.58
CA GLU A 165 4.69 -12.26 -20.79
C GLU A 165 4.84 -10.85 -21.36
N PRO A 166 4.04 -10.36 -22.34
CA PRO A 166 4.19 -9.01 -22.85
C PRO A 166 4.03 -7.89 -21.81
N PHE A 167 3.31 -8.16 -20.71
CA PHE A 167 3.21 -7.25 -19.57
C PHE A 167 4.24 -7.58 -18.49
N LEU A 168 4.42 -8.85 -18.15
CA LEU A 168 5.24 -9.30 -17.02
C LEU A 168 6.73 -9.10 -17.26
N ASP A 169 7.26 -9.46 -18.44
CA ASP A 169 8.68 -9.37 -18.73
C ASP A 169 9.22 -7.93 -18.66
N PRO A 170 8.58 -6.91 -19.29
CA PRO A 170 9.02 -5.52 -19.11
C PRO A 170 8.93 -5.04 -17.66
N MET A 171 7.91 -5.44 -16.91
CA MET A 171 7.78 -5.08 -15.49
C MET A 171 8.97 -5.61 -14.68
N VAL A 172 9.24 -6.92 -14.77
CA VAL A 172 10.36 -7.57 -14.09
C VAL A 172 11.70 -6.98 -14.52
N GLY A 173 11.89 -6.75 -15.83
CA GLY A 173 13.09 -6.15 -16.38
C GLY A 173 13.36 -4.76 -15.77
N TYR A 174 12.39 -3.87 -15.79
CA TYR A 174 12.52 -2.52 -15.24
C TYR A 174 12.70 -2.52 -13.71
N MET A 175 11.98 -3.36 -12.98
CA MET A 175 12.14 -3.49 -11.52
C MET A 175 13.56 -3.94 -11.18
N ASN A 176 14.12 -4.91 -11.91
CA ASN A 176 15.49 -5.40 -11.69
C ASN A 176 16.54 -4.38 -12.13
N GLU A 177 16.31 -3.59 -13.19
CA GLU A 177 17.18 -2.46 -13.56
C GLU A 177 17.23 -1.40 -12.45
N LEU A 178 16.13 -1.21 -11.72
CA LEU A 178 16.06 -0.36 -10.52
C LEU A 178 16.67 -1.00 -9.26
N GLY A 179 17.17 -2.22 -9.35
CA GLY A 179 17.78 -2.94 -8.22
C GLY A 179 16.75 -3.42 -7.17
N TRP A 180 15.52 -3.70 -7.59
CA TRP A 180 14.49 -4.13 -6.64
C TRP A 180 14.50 -5.62 -6.34
N ASP A 181 15.27 -6.42 -7.08
CA ASP A 181 15.45 -7.86 -6.86
C ASP A 181 14.11 -8.62 -6.86
N VAL A 182 13.48 -8.71 -8.04
CA VAL A 182 12.24 -9.47 -8.21
C VAL A 182 12.56 -10.96 -8.12
N PHE A 183 11.99 -11.64 -7.12
CA PHE A 183 12.25 -13.05 -6.87
C PHE A 183 11.03 -13.95 -7.19
N SER A 184 9.82 -13.38 -7.31
CA SER A 184 8.62 -14.09 -7.74
C SER A 184 7.64 -13.13 -8.43
N PHE A 185 6.83 -13.66 -9.32
CA PHE A 185 5.64 -13.02 -9.87
C PHE A 185 4.71 -14.13 -10.36
N ASP A 186 3.42 -13.90 -10.29
CA ASP A 186 2.45 -14.91 -10.71
C ASP A 186 1.14 -14.32 -11.23
N HIS A 187 0.30 -15.22 -11.76
CA HIS A 187 -1.09 -14.96 -12.08
C HIS A 187 -1.92 -15.22 -10.83
N GLU A 188 -2.57 -14.18 -10.32
CA GLU A 188 -3.46 -14.25 -9.16
C GLU A 188 -4.81 -14.89 -9.49
N GLY A 189 -5.69 -14.99 -8.49
CA GLY A 189 -6.98 -15.66 -8.61
C GLY A 189 -7.98 -15.01 -9.57
N GLY A 190 -7.77 -13.75 -9.97
CA GLY A 190 -8.62 -13.04 -10.93
C GLY A 190 -8.03 -13.04 -12.34
N ASP A 191 -8.88 -13.22 -13.36
CA ASP A 191 -8.44 -13.16 -14.75
C ASP A 191 -7.76 -11.83 -15.07
N GLY A 192 -6.50 -11.86 -15.53
CA GLY A 192 -5.67 -10.68 -15.80
C GLY A 192 -5.18 -9.97 -14.54
N GLN A 193 -5.18 -10.64 -13.39
CA GLN A 193 -4.62 -10.19 -12.14
C GLN A 193 -3.23 -10.78 -11.93
N TYR A 194 -2.26 -9.93 -11.56
CA TYR A 194 -0.86 -10.32 -11.36
C TYR A 194 -0.34 -9.76 -10.06
N GLU A 195 0.53 -10.54 -9.37
CA GLU A 195 1.28 -10.15 -8.18
C GLU A 195 2.77 -10.11 -8.49
N PHE A 196 3.50 -9.23 -7.80
CA PHE A 196 4.96 -9.12 -7.90
C PHE A 196 5.59 -9.15 -6.52
N ASP A 197 6.53 -10.08 -6.32
CA ASP A 197 7.33 -10.22 -5.12
C ASP A 197 8.76 -9.73 -5.36
N PHE A 198 9.21 -8.75 -4.58
CA PHE A 198 10.54 -8.15 -4.74
C PHE A 198 11.16 -7.76 -3.40
N GLY A 199 12.45 -7.48 -3.41
CA GLY A 199 13.25 -7.21 -2.23
C GLY A 199 12.67 -6.10 -1.35
N TYR A 200 12.51 -6.38 -0.05
CA TYR A 200 12.11 -5.38 0.95
C TYR A 200 13.19 -4.32 1.16
N THR A 201 12.82 -3.19 1.72
CA THR A 201 13.72 -2.10 2.11
C THR A 201 13.14 -1.35 3.32
N ASP A 202 13.74 -0.24 3.74
CA ASP A 202 13.11 0.62 4.74
C ASP A 202 11.77 1.18 4.25
N ALA A 203 10.89 1.51 5.17
CA ALA A 203 9.50 1.85 4.85
C ALA A 203 9.36 3.10 3.97
N LEU A 204 10.25 4.10 4.12
CA LEU A 204 10.20 5.32 3.32
C LEU A 204 10.59 5.04 1.87
N ALA A 205 11.69 4.31 1.66
CA ALA A 205 12.13 3.88 0.35
C ALA A 205 11.10 2.94 -0.32
N MET A 206 10.45 2.04 0.44
CA MET A 206 9.39 1.18 -0.11
C MET A 206 8.19 1.99 -0.58
N ALA A 207 7.74 2.99 0.20
CA ALA A 207 6.64 3.85 -0.21
C ALA A 207 7.00 4.67 -1.47
N ASP A 208 8.24 5.16 -1.59
CA ASP A 208 8.77 5.80 -2.80
C ASP A 208 8.75 4.82 -4.00
N ARG A 209 9.19 3.55 -3.81
CA ARG A 209 9.13 2.50 -4.86
C ARG A 209 7.70 2.24 -5.34
N MET A 210 6.72 2.25 -4.45
CA MET A 210 5.32 1.98 -4.83
C MET A 210 4.72 3.08 -5.70
N VAL A 211 5.19 4.33 -5.57
CA VAL A 211 4.83 5.41 -6.51
C VAL A 211 5.36 5.09 -7.91
N VAL A 212 6.64 4.68 -8.00
CA VAL A 212 7.29 4.32 -9.27
C VAL A 212 6.66 3.06 -9.87
N PHE A 213 6.36 2.04 -9.06
CA PHE A 213 5.70 0.81 -9.49
C PHE A 213 4.37 1.07 -10.20
N ARG A 214 3.52 1.92 -9.60
CA ARG A 214 2.24 2.28 -10.22
C ARG A 214 2.41 3.03 -11.55
N LEU A 215 3.40 3.91 -11.65
CA LEU A 215 3.72 4.60 -12.91
C LEU A 215 4.20 3.62 -13.98
N MET A 216 5.10 2.72 -13.60
CA MET A 216 5.66 1.66 -14.44
C MET A 216 4.56 0.76 -14.99
N ALA A 217 3.72 0.18 -14.13
CA ALA A 217 2.63 -0.71 -14.53
C ALA A 217 1.66 -0.03 -15.50
N LYS A 218 1.29 1.23 -15.22
CA LYS A 218 0.44 2.03 -16.13
C LYS A 218 1.13 2.32 -17.47
N HIS A 219 2.44 2.52 -17.48
CA HIS A 219 3.20 2.74 -18.71
C HIS A 219 3.24 1.46 -19.56
N VAL A 220 3.62 0.33 -18.96
CA VAL A 220 3.71 -0.96 -19.66
C VAL A 220 2.34 -1.37 -20.20
N ALA A 221 1.28 -1.32 -19.39
CA ALA A 221 -0.07 -1.63 -19.85
C ALA A 221 -0.50 -0.74 -21.05
N ARG A 222 -0.20 0.57 -20.98
CA ARG A 222 -0.55 1.50 -22.06
C ARG A 222 0.19 1.18 -23.36
N SER A 223 1.43 0.73 -23.31
CA SER A 223 2.18 0.32 -24.50
C SER A 223 1.57 -0.89 -25.22
N LEU A 224 0.75 -1.67 -24.50
CA LEU A 224 -0.02 -2.82 -25.00
C LEU A 224 -1.45 -2.47 -25.40
N GLY A 225 -1.83 -1.17 -25.38
CA GLY A 225 -3.22 -0.75 -25.60
C GLY A 225 -4.17 -1.11 -24.45
N CYS A 226 -3.61 -1.36 -23.25
CA CYS A 226 -4.31 -1.75 -22.03
C CYS A 226 -4.26 -0.66 -20.96
N ILE A 227 -4.95 -0.89 -19.85
CA ILE A 227 -4.78 -0.15 -18.61
C ILE A 227 -4.32 -1.10 -17.50
N ALA A 228 -3.45 -0.62 -16.61
CA ALA A 228 -3.22 -1.23 -15.30
C ALA A 228 -4.10 -0.51 -14.28
N THR A 229 -4.91 -1.26 -13.54
CA THR A 229 -5.77 -0.71 -12.48
C THR A 229 -5.43 -1.30 -11.13
N PHE A 230 -5.36 -0.41 -10.14
CA PHE A 230 -5.16 -0.72 -8.72
C PHE A 230 -6.48 -0.61 -7.94
N MET A 231 -7.59 -0.71 -8.64
CA MET A 231 -8.92 -0.76 -8.04
C MET A 231 -9.05 -2.02 -7.19
N PRO A 232 -9.43 -1.91 -5.88
CA PRO A 232 -9.43 -3.06 -4.97
C PRO A 232 -10.37 -4.21 -5.40
N LYS A 233 -11.47 -3.91 -6.10
CA LYS A 233 -12.44 -4.90 -6.55
C LYS A 233 -13.08 -4.45 -7.87
N PRO A 234 -12.51 -4.79 -9.03
CA PRO A 234 -13.04 -4.34 -10.32
C PRO A 234 -14.42 -4.93 -10.65
N TRP A 235 -14.66 -6.19 -10.30
CA TRP A 235 -15.94 -6.89 -10.54
C TRP A 235 -16.39 -7.67 -9.31
N SER A 236 -17.71 -7.75 -9.13
CA SER A 236 -18.33 -8.43 -7.97
C SER A 236 -17.97 -9.91 -7.87
N GLN A 237 -17.75 -10.57 -8.99
CA GLN A 237 -17.43 -12.00 -9.08
C GLN A 237 -15.92 -12.29 -9.15
N ALA A 238 -15.06 -11.29 -9.34
CA ALA A 238 -13.62 -11.48 -9.40
C ALA A 238 -12.96 -11.40 -8.02
N PHE A 239 -11.73 -11.85 -7.90
CA PHE A 239 -10.91 -11.62 -6.71
C PHE A 239 -10.60 -10.12 -6.53
N GLY A 240 -10.39 -9.69 -5.31
CA GLY A 240 -9.95 -8.33 -5.01
C GLY A 240 -8.43 -8.22 -5.06
N SER A 241 -7.91 -7.02 -5.32
CA SER A 241 -6.47 -6.74 -5.30
C SER A 241 -6.01 -6.29 -3.93
N GLY A 242 -5.08 -7.05 -3.34
CA GLY A 242 -4.35 -6.69 -2.13
C GLY A 242 -3.08 -5.89 -2.43
N ALA A 243 -2.45 -5.45 -1.38
CA ALA A 243 -1.07 -4.99 -1.32
C ALA A 243 -0.55 -5.31 0.08
N HIS A 244 -0.25 -6.57 0.31
CA HIS A 244 0.11 -7.04 1.65
C HIS A 244 1.42 -6.40 2.10
N TYR A 245 1.44 -5.85 3.34
CA TYR A 245 2.66 -5.29 3.92
C TYR A 245 3.36 -6.34 4.76
N ASN A 246 4.58 -6.69 4.41
CA ASN A 246 5.47 -7.53 5.21
C ASN A 246 6.37 -6.64 6.05
N LEU A 247 6.15 -6.58 7.35
CA LEU A 247 6.72 -5.61 8.26
C LEU A 247 7.59 -6.29 9.32
N SER A 248 8.78 -5.76 9.55
CA SER A 248 9.59 -6.14 10.70
C SER A 248 10.36 -4.95 11.25
N LEU A 249 10.59 -4.92 12.56
CA LEU A 249 11.53 -3.99 13.14
C LEU A 249 12.95 -4.55 13.06
N ALA A 250 13.86 -3.78 12.52
CA ALA A 250 15.28 -4.05 12.58
C ALA A 250 15.95 -3.15 13.60
N ASP A 251 17.05 -3.63 14.18
CA ASP A 251 17.96 -2.78 14.95
C ASP A 251 18.58 -1.72 14.05
N ALA A 252 18.42 -0.45 14.39
CA ALA A 252 18.82 0.66 13.55
C ALA A 252 20.32 0.71 13.24
N ALA A 253 21.16 0.16 14.10
CA ALA A 253 22.62 0.18 13.95
C ALA A 253 23.14 -1.03 13.17
N SER A 254 22.63 -2.22 13.45
CA SER A 254 23.12 -3.47 12.85
C SER A 254 22.30 -3.97 11.66
N GLY A 255 21.07 -3.51 11.50
CA GLY A 255 20.12 -4.02 10.51
C GLY A 255 19.56 -5.41 10.82
N ARG A 256 19.84 -5.97 12.00
CA ARG A 256 19.34 -7.30 12.40
C ARG A 256 17.83 -7.25 12.62
N ASN A 257 17.09 -8.21 12.05
CA ASN A 257 15.67 -8.36 12.27
C ASN A 257 15.38 -8.71 13.75
N LEU A 258 14.63 -7.85 14.42
CA LEU A 258 14.30 -8.00 15.85
C LEU A 258 13.03 -8.84 16.09
N PHE A 259 12.33 -9.23 15.04
CA PHE A 259 11.18 -10.15 15.16
C PHE A 259 11.62 -11.60 15.21
N GLU A 260 12.86 -11.90 14.86
CA GLU A 260 13.44 -13.25 14.86
C GLU A 260 14.12 -13.58 16.19
N VAL A 261 13.76 -14.72 16.76
CA VAL A 261 14.51 -15.32 17.88
C VAL A 261 15.83 -15.88 17.34
N GLU A 262 16.94 -15.50 17.98
CA GLU A 262 18.27 -15.91 17.56
C GLU A 262 18.39 -17.45 17.49
N GLY A 263 18.88 -17.95 16.36
CA GLY A 263 19.04 -19.39 16.11
C GLY A 263 17.76 -20.13 15.69
N ALA A 264 16.61 -19.46 15.67
CA ALA A 264 15.35 -20.06 15.23
C ALA A 264 15.03 -19.68 13.78
N GLY A 265 15.94 -19.97 12.85
CA GLY A 265 15.79 -19.60 11.44
C GLY A 265 14.42 -19.94 10.85
N PRO A 266 13.90 -19.14 9.91
CA PRO A 266 12.57 -19.35 9.32
C PRO A 266 12.51 -20.69 8.58
N GLY A 267 11.34 -21.35 8.65
CA GLY A 267 11.08 -22.62 7.95
C GLY A 267 11.83 -23.83 8.50
N THR A 268 12.36 -23.77 9.73
CA THR A 268 12.99 -24.91 10.38
C THR A 268 11.98 -25.66 11.27
N ASP A 269 12.07 -26.99 11.29
CA ASP A 269 11.27 -27.84 12.20
C ASP A 269 11.43 -27.42 13.68
N GLU A 270 12.59 -26.89 14.04
CA GLU A 270 12.87 -26.41 15.39
C GLU A 270 12.04 -25.17 15.71
N ALA A 271 11.98 -24.19 14.79
CA ALA A 271 11.15 -23.00 14.95
C ALA A 271 9.66 -23.36 15.06
N ASP A 272 9.19 -24.31 14.26
CA ASP A 272 7.79 -24.74 14.25
C ASP A 272 7.35 -25.44 15.55
N ARG A 273 8.29 -26.07 16.27
CA ARG A 273 8.03 -26.75 17.55
C ARG A 273 8.10 -25.83 18.76
N ARG A 274 8.64 -24.60 18.61
CA ARG A 274 8.74 -23.64 19.70
C ARG A 274 7.36 -23.07 20.05
N PRO A 275 7.08 -22.81 21.34
CA PRO A 275 5.83 -22.11 21.72
C PRO A 275 5.70 -20.73 21.09
N ASP A 276 6.82 -20.01 20.93
CA ASP A 276 6.89 -18.69 20.31
C ASP A 276 6.99 -18.72 18.77
N ARG A 277 7.00 -19.91 18.17
CA ARG A 277 7.12 -20.10 16.71
C ARG A 277 8.31 -19.36 16.10
N GLY A 278 9.36 -19.09 16.87
CA GLY A 278 10.55 -18.34 16.45
C GLY A 278 10.35 -16.82 16.32
N PHE A 279 9.24 -16.28 16.81
CA PHE A 279 9.00 -14.83 16.92
C PHE A 279 9.34 -14.32 18.31
N THR A 280 9.94 -13.13 18.39
CA THR A 280 10.24 -12.48 19.65
C THR A 280 8.99 -11.88 20.31
N GLU A 281 9.08 -11.59 21.62
CA GLU A 281 8.04 -10.84 22.31
C GLU A 281 7.78 -9.47 21.67
N LEU A 282 8.82 -8.82 21.13
CA LEU A 282 8.72 -7.55 20.38
C LEU A 282 7.78 -7.68 19.17
N ALA A 283 7.86 -8.79 18.42
CA ALA A 283 6.99 -9.04 17.28
C ALA A 283 5.53 -9.17 17.72
N TYR A 284 5.25 -9.86 18.83
CA TYR A 284 3.90 -9.97 19.37
C TYR A 284 3.37 -8.66 19.94
N GLN A 285 4.22 -7.85 20.59
CA GLN A 285 3.84 -6.51 21.06
C GLN A 285 3.51 -5.57 19.90
N PHE A 286 4.31 -5.59 18.84
CA PHE A 286 4.04 -4.83 17.62
C PHE A 286 2.72 -5.27 16.98
N THR A 287 2.49 -6.58 16.85
CA THR A 287 1.24 -7.16 16.33
C THR A 287 0.04 -6.74 17.19
N ALA A 288 0.18 -6.74 18.50
CA ALA A 288 -0.87 -6.32 19.43
C ALA A 288 -1.26 -4.84 19.22
N GLY A 289 -0.28 -3.97 19.00
CA GLY A 289 -0.55 -2.57 18.68
C GLY A 289 -1.28 -2.39 17.35
N VAL A 290 -0.89 -3.13 16.33
CA VAL A 290 -1.59 -3.14 15.02
C VAL A 290 -3.05 -3.60 15.18
N LEU A 291 -3.31 -4.60 16.01
CA LEU A 291 -4.67 -5.09 16.28
C LEU A 291 -5.50 -4.12 17.13
N GLU A 292 -4.89 -3.42 18.07
CA GLU A 292 -5.54 -2.40 18.90
C GLU A 292 -6.11 -1.27 18.03
N HIS A 293 -5.31 -0.81 17.06
CA HIS A 293 -5.64 0.29 16.14
C HIS A 293 -6.22 -0.17 14.80
N ALA A 294 -6.73 -1.40 14.72
CA ALA A 294 -7.14 -2.05 13.48
C ALA A 294 -8.14 -1.25 12.65
N GLY A 295 -9.09 -0.56 13.30
CA GLY A 295 -10.09 0.24 12.60
C GLY A 295 -9.51 1.50 11.97
N ALA A 296 -8.62 2.19 12.68
CA ALA A 296 -7.91 3.35 12.15
C ALA A 296 -7.00 2.97 10.99
N ILE A 297 -6.27 1.85 11.13
CA ILE A 297 -5.44 1.30 10.04
C ILE A 297 -6.32 0.98 8.83
N ALA A 298 -7.46 0.28 9.02
CA ALA A 298 -8.36 -0.08 7.93
C ALA A 298 -8.83 1.14 7.12
N ALA A 299 -9.17 2.25 7.79
CA ALA A 299 -9.56 3.47 7.10
C ALA A 299 -8.48 4.01 6.14
N VAL A 300 -7.19 3.77 6.45
CA VAL A 300 -6.06 4.32 5.69
C VAL A 300 -5.55 3.34 4.62
N VAL A 301 -5.50 2.05 4.95
CA VAL A 301 -4.99 1.04 4.00
C VAL A 301 -6.09 0.42 3.12
N CYS A 302 -7.37 0.68 3.45
CA CYS A 302 -8.56 0.37 2.64
C CYS A 302 -9.36 1.68 2.42
N PRO A 303 -8.83 2.65 1.65
CA PRO A 303 -9.26 4.05 1.71
C PRO A 303 -10.53 4.37 0.93
N THR A 304 -11.11 3.42 0.20
CA THR A 304 -12.24 3.69 -0.72
C THR A 304 -13.46 2.84 -0.38
N VAL A 305 -14.64 3.27 -0.83
CA VAL A 305 -15.86 2.44 -0.74
C VAL A 305 -15.68 1.08 -1.43
N ASN A 306 -14.84 1.03 -2.47
CA ASN A 306 -14.57 -0.18 -3.21
C ASN A 306 -13.67 -1.15 -2.45
N SER A 307 -12.80 -0.67 -1.56
CA SER A 307 -11.96 -1.49 -0.67
C SER A 307 -12.78 -2.48 0.15
N TYR A 308 -13.94 -2.05 0.67
CA TYR A 308 -14.82 -2.88 1.51
C TYR A 308 -15.62 -3.92 0.72
N LYS A 309 -15.70 -3.79 -0.61
CA LYS A 309 -16.23 -4.85 -1.49
C LYS A 309 -15.25 -6.01 -1.67
N ARG A 310 -13.96 -5.77 -1.42
CA ARG A 310 -12.93 -6.80 -1.30
C ARG A 310 -13.02 -7.55 0.04
N MET A 311 -13.41 -6.85 1.12
CA MET A 311 -13.42 -7.35 2.50
C MET A 311 -14.64 -8.23 2.82
N LEU A 312 -14.96 -9.16 1.93
CA LEU A 312 -16.06 -10.13 2.07
C LEU A 312 -15.52 -11.55 1.91
N PRO A 313 -15.91 -12.51 2.76
CA PRO A 313 -15.41 -13.90 2.68
C PRO A 313 -15.65 -14.57 1.33
N ARG A 314 -16.78 -14.26 0.72
CA ARG A 314 -17.16 -14.78 -0.60
C ARG A 314 -17.83 -13.72 -1.49
N GLY A 315 -18.78 -12.95 -0.93
CA GLY A 315 -19.60 -12.02 -1.71
C GLY A 315 -20.43 -12.76 -2.78
N LEU A 316 -20.33 -12.29 -4.04
CA LEU A 316 -20.96 -12.94 -5.21
C LEU A 316 -20.00 -13.91 -5.93
N MET A 317 -18.87 -14.25 -5.34
CA MET A 317 -17.89 -15.17 -5.90
C MET A 317 -18.34 -16.62 -5.71
N ASN A 318 -17.95 -17.50 -6.64
CA ASN A 318 -18.14 -18.93 -6.51
C ASN A 318 -17.18 -19.53 -5.46
N GLU A 319 -16.01 -18.94 -5.30
CA GLU A 319 -14.95 -19.38 -4.39
C GLU A 319 -14.80 -18.45 -3.19
N ILE A 320 -14.09 -18.92 -2.16
CA ILE A 320 -13.72 -18.12 -0.99
C ILE A 320 -12.69 -17.07 -1.41
N SER A 321 -12.90 -15.83 -1.01
CA SER A 321 -12.11 -14.67 -1.47
C SER A 321 -10.72 -14.54 -0.83
N TRP A 322 -10.39 -15.33 0.19
CA TRP A 322 -9.18 -15.19 1.02
C TRP A 322 -9.05 -13.80 1.70
N ALA A 323 -10.13 -13.02 1.74
CA ALA A 323 -10.14 -11.70 2.34
C ALA A 323 -9.93 -11.77 3.86
N PRO A 324 -9.06 -10.91 4.43
CA PRO A 324 -8.71 -10.91 5.86
C PRO A 324 -9.74 -10.11 6.66
N VAL A 325 -10.90 -10.70 6.94
CA VAL A 325 -12.07 -9.98 7.50
C VAL A 325 -12.12 -9.90 9.03
N TYR A 326 -11.16 -10.48 9.74
CA TYR A 326 -11.16 -10.52 11.22
C TYR A 326 -9.94 -9.84 11.83
N ARG A 327 -10.17 -9.07 12.92
CA ARG A 327 -9.14 -8.40 13.74
C ARG A 327 -8.48 -9.40 14.66
N ALA A 328 -7.62 -10.20 14.09
CA ALA A 328 -6.86 -11.22 14.81
C ALA A 328 -5.54 -11.49 14.09
N TYR A 329 -4.67 -12.21 14.76
CA TYR A 329 -3.47 -12.76 14.13
C TYR A 329 -3.47 -14.29 14.20
N GLY A 330 -2.75 -14.91 13.28
CA GLY A 330 -2.50 -16.35 13.28
C GLY A 330 -1.21 -16.70 12.57
N HIS A 331 -0.68 -17.90 12.87
CA HIS A 331 0.48 -18.42 12.18
C HIS A 331 0.04 -19.05 10.85
N ASN A 332 0.55 -18.52 9.73
CA ASN A 332 0.16 -18.92 8.37
C ASN A 332 -1.34 -18.78 8.03
N ASN A 333 -2.16 -18.19 8.88
CA ASN A 333 -3.59 -18.04 8.60
C ASN A 333 -3.87 -16.82 7.70
N ARG A 334 -4.32 -17.07 6.47
CA ARG A 334 -4.60 -16.03 5.46
C ARG A 334 -5.97 -15.35 5.62
N THR A 335 -6.84 -15.85 6.51
CA THR A 335 -8.21 -15.32 6.71
C THR A 335 -8.26 -14.17 7.72
N LEU A 336 -7.12 -13.77 8.25
CA LEU A 336 -6.97 -12.78 9.31
C LEU A 336 -6.27 -11.51 8.84
N MET A 337 -6.54 -10.40 9.53
CA MET A 337 -5.88 -9.10 9.30
C MET A 337 -4.36 -9.20 9.39
N CYS A 338 -3.86 -9.94 10.39
CA CYS A 338 -2.45 -10.12 10.68
C CYS A 338 -2.06 -11.60 10.53
N ARG A 339 -1.07 -11.88 9.70
CA ARG A 339 -0.47 -13.20 9.55
C ARG A 339 0.99 -13.14 10.00
N LEU A 340 1.41 -14.10 10.81
CA LEU A 340 2.81 -14.34 11.13
C LEU A 340 3.29 -15.55 10.31
N PRO A 341 3.95 -15.33 9.16
CA PRO A 341 4.35 -16.42 8.26
C PRO A 341 5.45 -17.28 8.90
N MET A 342 5.41 -18.60 8.70
CA MET A 342 6.41 -19.51 9.27
C MET A 342 7.72 -19.54 8.47
N ASN A 343 7.68 -19.16 7.21
CA ASN A 343 8.84 -19.14 6.31
C ASN A 343 9.65 -17.83 6.32
N ARG A 344 9.17 -16.79 7.05
CA ARG A 344 9.84 -15.50 7.19
C ARG A 344 9.43 -14.83 8.51
N ARG A 345 10.30 -13.99 9.09
CA ARG A 345 10.03 -13.34 10.40
C ARG A 345 9.57 -11.91 10.20
N CYS A 346 8.30 -11.77 9.81
CA CYS A 346 7.62 -10.48 9.66
C CYS A 346 6.16 -10.60 10.12
N LEU A 347 5.52 -9.47 10.32
CA LEU A 347 4.07 -9.34 10.36
C LEU A 347 3.59 -9.06 8.93
N GLU A 348 2.78 -9.92 8.36
CA GLU A 348 2.06 -9.66 7.12
C GLU A 348 0.71 -9.02 7.44
N LEU A 349 0.58 -7.72 7.13
CA LEU A 349 -0.69 -6.97 7.22
C LEU A 349 -1.47 -7.18 5.93
N ARG A 350 -2.51 -8.00 5.97
CA ARG A 350 -3.23 -8.47 4.79
C ARG A 350 -4.40 -7.60 4.34
N ILE A 351 -4.89 -6.69 5.21
CA ILE A 351 -6.05 -5.85 4.84
C ILE A 351 -5.70 -4.75 3.83
N ALA A 352 -4.44 -4.34 3.73
CA ALA A 352 -4.04 -3.30 2.79
C ALA A 352 -4.40 -3.66 1.35
N ASP A 353 -4.86 -2.68 0.59
CA ASP A 353 -5.12 -2.83 -0.83
C ASP A 353 -4.29 -1.86 -1.69
N SER A 354 -4.23 -2.18 -2.97
CA SER A 354 -3.39 -1.45 -3.93
C SER A 354 -3.87 -0.02 -4.24
N ALA A 355 -5.01 0.45 -3.70
CA ALA A 355 -5.47 1.83 -3.84
C ALA A 355 -4.96 2.76 -2.73
N CYS A 356 -4.37 2.23 -1.66
CA CYS A 356 -3.95 3.02 -0.52
C CYS A 356 -2.82 4.01 -0.84
N ASN A 357 -2.69 5.05 -0.03
CA ASN A 357 -1.48 5.87 0.02
C ASN A 357 -0.45 5.13 0.89
N PHE A 358 0.62 4.61 0.26
CA PHE A 358 1.61 3.78 0.95
C PHE A 358 2.37 4.53 2.04
N TYR A 359 2.56 5.85 1.92
CA TYR A 359 3.16 6.65 2.99
C TYR A 359 2.26 6.69 4.23
N LEU A 360 0.98 7.01 4.04
CA LEU A 360 0.04 7.10 5.17
C LEU A 360 -0.23 5.71 5.77
N GLY A 361 -0.34 4.67 4.92
CA GLY A 361 -0.53 3.29 5.35
C GLY A 361 0.64 2.79 6.20
N ALA A 362 1.88 3.02 5.75
CA ALA A 362 3.07 2.66 6.51
C ALA A 362 3.17 3.48 7.81
N ALA A 363 2.86 4.79 7.77
CA ALA A 363 2.94 5.66 8.94
C ALA A 363 2.02 5.21 10.07
N ILE A 364 0.72 5.01 9.79
CA ILE A 364 -0.26 4.59 10.81
C ILE A 364 0.05 3.19 11.35
N THR A 365 0.52 2.27 10.48
CA THR A 365 0.84 0.92 10.89
C THR A 365 2.11 0.86 11.76
N LEU A 366 3.14 1.64 11.41
CA LEU A 366 4.35 1.77 12.23
C LEU A 366 4.02 2.36 13.60
N ALA A 367 3.29 3.47 13.64
CA ALA A 367 2.89 4.11 14.89
C ALA A 367 2.09 3.17 15.80
N ALA A 368 1.13 2.43 15.22
CA ALA A 368 0.34 1.44 15.94
C ALA A 368 1.20 0.31 16.54
N GLY A 369 2.12 -0.22 15.73
CA GLY A 369 3.06 -1.23 16.20
C GLY A 369 3.97 -0.72 17.34
N LEU A 370 4.50 0.52 17.20
CA LEU A 370 5.32 1.15 18.24
C LEU A 370 4.51 1.45 19.51
N ASP A 371 3.23 1.81 19.41
CA ASP A 371 2.34 1.94 20.59
C ASP A 371 2.24 0.62 21.34
N GLY A 372 2.06 -0.50 20.62
CA GLY A 372 2.06 -1.83 21.21
C GLY A 372 3.35 -2.16 21.95
N VAL A 373 4.50 -1.80 21.37
CA VAL A 373 5.83 -1.98 21.99
C VAL A 373 5.99 -1.10 23.23
N ARG A 374 5.68 0.20 23.14
CA ARG A 374 5.78 1.15 24.26
C ARG A 374 4.92 0.71 25.45
N ARG A 375 3.70 0.27 25.19
CA ARG A 375 2.73 -0.18 26.19
C ARG A 375 2.91 -1.64 26.60
N ARG A 376 3.79 -2.39 25.93
CA ARG A 376 3.98 -3.85 26.13
C ARG A 376 2.67 -4.62 26.04
N LEU A 377 1.91 -4.33 24.98
CA LEU A 377 0.63 -4.99 24.77
C LEU A 377 0.81 -6.49 24.50
N LYS A 378 -0.23 -7.26 24.83
CA LYS A 378 -0.28 -8.69 24.55
C LYS A 378 -1.20 -8.94 23.38
N ALA A 379 -0.73 -9.68 22.39
CA ALA A 379 -1.50 -10.01 21.18
C ALA A 379 -2.64 -11.00 21.43
N GLY A 380 -2.71 -11.62 22.62
CA GLY A 380 -3.64 -12.70 22.91
C GLY A 380 -3.23 -14.03 22.24
N ASP A 381 -4.16 -14.97 22.19
CA ASP A 381 -3.91 -16.27 21.54
C ASP A 381 -4.08 -16.19 20.02
N PRO A 382 -3.26 -16.91 19.25
CA PRO A 382 -3.37 -16.94 17.80
C PRO A 382 -4.63 -17.67 17.34
N VAL A 383 -5.31 -17.15 16.31
CA VAL A 383 -6.45 -17.79 15.67
C VAL A 383 -5.95 -18.64 14.50
N ASN A 384 -5.72 -19.93 14.74
CA ASN A 384 -5.15 -20.85 13.74
C ASN A 384 -6.22 -21.83 13.18
N VAL A 385 -7.46 -21.34 13.04
CA VAL A 385 -8.58 -22.08 12.46
C VAL A 385 -9.04 -21.42 11.17
N ASP A 386 -9.66 -22.18 10.29
CA ASP A 386 -10.35 -21.60 9.13
C ASP A 386 -11.58 -20.80 9.61
N THR A 387 -11.46 -19.49 9.62
CA THR A 387 -12.50 -18.58 10.13
C THR A 387 -13.78 -18.63 9.29
N TYR A 388 -13.70 -19.04 8.03
CA TYR A 388 -14.88 -19.18 7.18
C TYR A 388 -15.68 -20.44 7.47
N ALA A 389 -14.98 -21.49 7.96
CA ALA A 389 -15.62 -22.74 8.36
C ALA A 389 -16.22 -22.68 9.77
N VAL A 390 -15.58 -21.93 10.69
CA VAL A 390 -16.02 -21.83 12.08
C VAL A 390 -17.31 -21.02 12.24
N GLY A 391 -17.50 -20.01 11.42
CA GLY A 391 -18.67 -19.12 11.46
C GLY A 391 -18.54 -17.95 12.45
N GLU A 392 -19.21 -16.85 12.11
CA GLU A 392 -19.07 -15.55 12.78
C GLU A 392 -19.43 -15.59 14.26
N ALA A 393 -20.57 -16.20 14.62
CA ALA A 393 -21.02 -16.25 16.02
C ALA A 393 -20.03 -16.96 16.96
N SER A 394 -19.33 -17.98 16.48
CA SER A 394 -18.32 -18.68 17.27
C SER A 394 -17.06 -17.85 17.47
N LEU A 395 -16.66 -17.08 16.44
CA LEU A 395 -15.52 -16.17 16.50
C LEU A 395 -15.81 -15.00 17.44
N GLU A 396 -17.00 -14.40 17.37
CA GLU A 396 -17.44 -13.35 18.29
C GLU A 396 -17.46 -13.84 19.74
N ALA A 397 -17.97 -15.04 19.99
CA ALA A 397 -17.93 -15.66 21.32
C ALA A 397 -16.51 -15.87 21.85
N ALA A 398 -15.54 -16.06 20.96
CA ALA A 398 -14.11 -16.11 21.28
C ALA A 398 -13.45 -14.72 21.35
N GLY A 399 -14.20 -13.63 21.23
CA GLY A 399 -13.69 -12.25 21.28
C GLY A 399 -13.03 -11.76 19.99
N VAL A 400 -13.15 -12.52 18.89
CA VAL A 400 -12.61 -12.14 17.58
C VAL A 400 -13.62 -11.27 16.84
N ARG A 401 -13.31 -9.99 16.68
CA ARG A 401 -14.17 -9.01 16.00
C ARG A 401 -13.85 -8.93 14.52
N ARG A 402 -14.81 -8.49 13.71
CA ARG A 402 -14.55 -8.16 12.30
C ARG A 402 -13.79 -6.85 12.17
N VAL A 403 -13.05 -6.70 11.09
CA VAL A 403 -12.64 -5.38 10.60
C VAL A 403 -13.86 -4.58 10.17
N PRO A 404 -13.79 -3.25 10.05
CA PRO A 404 -14.91 -2.45 9.55
C PRO A 404 -15.46 -3.03 8.24
N ALA A 405 -16.77 -3.11 8.12
CA ALA A 405 -17.43 -3.66 6.94
C ALA A 405 -17.67 -2.60 5.85
N THR A 406 -17.56 -1.32 6.21
CA THR A 406 -17.79 -0.19 5.30
C THR A 406 -16.76 0.92 5.53
N LEU A 407 -16.58 1.78 4.50
CA LEU A 407 -15.76 2.98 4.64
C LEU A 407 -16.29 3.88 5.77
N GLY A 408 -17.61 3.98 5.93
CA GLY A 408 -18.22 4.79 6.98
C GLY A 408 -17.84 4.33 8.38
N GLU A 409 -17.87 3.03 8.64
CA GLU A 409 -17.43 2.44 9.93
C GLU A 409 -15.93 2.67 10.16
N ALA A 410 -15.10 2.44 9.17
CA ALA A 410 -13.66 2.62 9.29
C ALA A 410 -13.29 4.09 9.59
N VAL A 411 -13.92 5.03 8.88
CA VAL A 411 -13.70 6.47 9.12
C VAL A 411 -14.15 6.88 10.51
N ALA A 412 -15.24 6.30 11.04
CA ALA A 412 -15.68 6.57 12.41
C ALA A 412 -14.68 6.06 13.45
N GLU A 413 -14.10 4.88 13.24
CA GLU A 413 -13.02 4.35 14.10
C GLU A 413 -11.73 5.18 13.99
N PHE A 414 -11.34 5.60 12.79
CA PHE A 414 -10.19 6.49 12.59
C PHE A 414 -10.37 7.84 13.29
N GLU A 415 -11.55 8.45 13.17
CA GLU A 415 -11.86 9.72 13.83
C GLU A 415 -11.79 9.64 15.36
N ALA A 416 -12.20 8.49 15.92
CA ALA A 416 -12.23 8.25 17.36
C ALA A 416 -10.86 7.84 17.94
N ASP A 417 -9.91 7.41 17.09
CA ASP A 417 -8.62 6.87 17.53
C ASP A 417 -7.62 8.00 17.83
N PRO A 418 -7.16 8.14 19.11
CA PRO A 418 -6.20 9.17 19.47
C PRO A 418 -4.86 9.06 18.72
N LEU A 419 -4.43 7.82 18.44
CA LEU A 419 -3.17 7.59 17.70
C LEU A 419 -3.27 8.09 16.26
N ALA A 420 -4.40 7.88 15.59
CA ALA A 420 -4.60 8.41 14.25
C ALA A 420 -4.50 9.94 14.22
N ARG A 421 -5.05 10.62 15.23
CA ARG A 421 -4.94 12.08 15.39
C ARG A 421 -3.50 12.53 15.65
N GLU A 422 -2.76 11.80 16.47
CA GLU A 422 -1.34 12.07 16.75
C GLU A 422 -0.48 11.92 15.50
N VAL A 423 -0.63 10.82 14.76
CA VAL A 423 0.14 10.50 13.55
C VAL A 423 -0.12 11.49 12.43
N PHE A 424 -1.39 11.82 12.17
CA PHE A 424 -1.77 12.73 11.08
C PHE A 424 -1.63 14.21 11.47
N GLY A 425 -1.70 14.53 12.76
CA GLY A 425 -1.87 15.91 13.24
C GLY A 425 -3.32 16.39 13.05
N GLU A 426 -3.72 17.42 13.81
CA GLU A 426 -5.12 17.87 13.87
C GLU A 426 -5.72 18.21 12.49
N GLU A 427 -4.99 18.93 11.65
CA GLU A 427 -5.53 19.44 10.39
C GLU A 427 -5.65 18.36 9.32
N LEU A 428 -4.61 17.54 9.13
CA LEU A 428 -4.66 16.44 8.16
C LEU A 428 -5.65 15.37 8.62
N HIS A 429 -5.71 15.05 9.92
CA HIS A 429 -6.70 14.13 10.49
C HIS A 429 -8.13 14.59 10.16
N ALA A 430 -8.47 15.85 10.47
CA ALA A 430 -9.80 16.40 10.17
C ALA A 430 -10.08 16.42 8.66
N THR A 431 -9.07 16.72 7.84
CA THR A 431 -9.18 16.70 6.38
C THR A 431 -9.43 15.29 5.85
N TYR A 432 -8.69 14.30 6.37
CA TYR A 432 -8.87 12.88 6.01
C TYR A 432 -10.28 12.41 6.30
N VAL A 433 -10.76 12.64 7.53
CA VAL A 433 -12.13 12.30 7.95
C VAL A 433 -13.16 12.95 7.03
N ARG A 434 -13.00 14.24 6.73
CA ARG A 434 -13.92 14.98 5.87
C ARG A 434 -13.98 14.40 4.46
N VAL A 435 -12.83 14.13 3.84
CA VAL A 435 -12.74 13.61 2.47
C VAL A 435 -13.35 12.20 2.39
N ARG A 436 -12.96 11.28 3.29
CA ARG A 436 -13.48 9.90 3.27
C ARG A 436 -14.95 9.80 3.64
N ARG A 437 -15.42 10.67 4.55
CA ARG A 437 -16.84 10.77 4.87
C ARG A 437 -17.65 11.30 3.70
N ALA A 438 -17.15 12.26 2.96
CA ALA A 438 -17.80 12.78 1.75
C ALA A 438 -17.94 11.70 0.67
N GLU A 439 -16.88 10.90 0.42
CA GLU A 439 -16.92 9.76 -0.50
C GLU A 439 -17.98 8.73 -0.08
N TRP A 440 -18.02 8.39 1.22
CA TRP A 440 -19.03 7.47 1.76
C TRP A 440 -20.45 8.01 1.61
N GLN A 441 -20.66 9.30 1.87
CA GLN A 441 -21.98 9.95 1.72
C GLN A 441 -22.40 10.01 0.25
N GLU A 442 -21.50 10.39 -0.66
CA GLU A 442 -21.79 10.42 -2.08
C GLU A 442 -22.20 9.03 -2.59
N TYR A 443 -21.42 8.00 -2.27
CA TYR A 443 -21.74 6.61 -2.63
C TYR A 443 -23.14 6.19 -2.17
N ASN A 444 -23.54 6.54 -0.96
CA ASN A 444 -24.87 6.17 -0.41
C ASN A 444 -26.04 6.96 -1.04
N THR A 445 -25.76 8.02 -1.79
CA THR A 445 -26.81 8.77 -2.51
C THR A 445 -27.08 8.22 -3.90
N VAL A 446 -26.17 7.37 -4.41
CA VAL A 446 -26.31 6.78 -5.74
C VAL A 446 -27.29 5.61 -5.71
N VAL A 447 -28.38 5.73 -6.47
CA VAL A 447 -29.32 4.61 -6.68
C VAL A 447 -28.79 3.74 -7.82
N GLY A 448 -28.31 2.55 -7.47
CA GLY A 448 -27.71 1.61 -8.41
C GLY A 448 -28.74 0.84 -9.24
N GLU A 449 -28.25 0.15 -10.27
CA GLU A 449 -29.11 -0.73 -11.10
C GLU A 449 -29.66 -1.89 -10.30
N TRP A 450 -28.85 -2.49 -9.41
CA TRP A 450 -29.29 -3.56 -8.51
C TRP A 450 -30.49 -3.18 -7.65
N GLU A 451 -30.56 -1.93 -7.16
CA GLU A 451 -31.70 -1.43 -6.37
C GLU A 451 -32.94 -1.27 -7.26
N ARG A 452 -32.78 -0.71 -8.47
CA ARG A 452 -33.87 -0.56 -9.45
C ARG A 452 -34.43 -1.91 -9.86
N GLU A 453 -33.56 -2.86 -10.24
CA GLU A 453 -33.99 -4.21 -10.62
C GLU A 453 -34.73 -4.90 -9.47
N ARG A 454 -34.28 -4.72 -8.24
CA ARG A 454 -34.84 -5.40 -7.07
C ARG A 454 -36.14 -4.77 -6.56
N TYR A 455 -36.22 -3.44 -6.59
CA TYR A 455 -37.27 -2.72 -5.87
C TYR A 455 -38.29 -2.03 -6.75
N LEU A 456 -38.00 -1.73 -8.03
CA LEU A 456 -38.86 -0.90 -8.88
C LEU A 456 -40.27 -1.45 -9.04
N HIS A 457 -40.47 -2.75 -8.99
CA HIS A 457 -41.75 -3.43 -9.17
C HIS A 457 -42.24 -4.12 -7.90
N LEU A 458 -41.60 -3.90 -6.76
CA LEU A 458 -41.89 -4.67 -5.55
C LEU A 458 -43.14 -4.15 -4.83
N TRP A 459 -43.44 -2.85 -4.87
CA TRP A 459 -44.64 -2.19 -4.35
C TRP A 459 -45.07 -0.95 -5.14
#